data_afdaedcffc896131fc465723534f54a0
#
_entry.id   afdaedcffc896131fc465723534f54a0
#
_cell.length_a   1.000
_cell.length_b   1.000
_cell.length_c   1.000
_cell.angle_alpha   90.00
_cell.angle_beta   90.00
_cell.angle_gamma   90.00
#
_symmetry.space_group_name_H-M   'P 1'
#
loop_
_entity.id
_entity.type
_entity.pdbx_description
1 polymer ?
#
loop_
_entity_poly.entity_id
_entity_poly.type
_entity_poly.pdbx_seq_one_letter_code
_entity_poly.pdbx_strand_id
1 'polypeptide(L)'
;MLSTKIAQFLKNREFISVATCDFKGRPNAAPKFLLKLEDNFIYLVDYTISRTWENLKVNPQASLSFIDPDTLVGYQINGSVKIIDKGPEYDKILIELREREIDLSTKRIVEGIYR
;
A
#
# COMPACT_ATOMS: atom_id res chain seq x y z
N MET A 1 -11.94 -10.71 5.98
CA MET A 1 -11.85 -9.70 7.04
C MET A 1 -10.54 -9.87 7.80
N LEU A 2 -9.85 -8.77 8.09
CA LEU A 2 -8.59 -8.83 8.82
C LEU A 2 -8.83 -9.05 10.31
N SER A 3 -8.03 -9.91 10.94
CA SER A 3 -8.06 -10.02 12.39
C SER A 3 -7.49 -8.76 13.03
N THR A 4 -7.86 -8.50 14.28
CA THR A 4 -7.36 -7.33 15.02
C THR A 4 -5.84 -7.34 15.12
N LYS A 5 -5.25 -8.52 15.33
CA LYS A 5 -3.80 -8.69 15.42
C LYS A 5 -3.10 -8.29 14.13
N ILE A 6 -3.60 -8.78 13.00
CA ILE A 6 -3.02 -8.46 11.68
C ILE A 6 -3.21 -6.99 11.36
N ALA A 7 -4.38 -6.42 11.65
CA ALA A 7 -4.64 -5.00 11.42
C ALA A 7 -3.71 -4.11 12.24
N GLN A 8 -3.48 -4.42 13.51
CA GLN A 8 -2.56 -3.66 14.35
C GLN A 8 -1.13 -3.75 13.84
N PHE A 9 -0.71 -4.93 13.42
CA PHE A 9 0.62 -5.11 12.84
C PHE A 9 0.77 -4.31 11.56
N LEU A 10 -0.23 -4.37 10.68
CA LEU A 10 -0.22 -3.69 9.39
C LEU A 10 -0.14 -2.16 9.54
N LYS A 11 -0.82 -1.60 10.53
CA LYS A 11 -0.80 -0.15 10.78
C LYS A 11 0.59 0.41 11.06
N ASN A 12 1.51 -0.42 11.54
CA ASN A 12 2.86 -0.01 11.85
C ASN A 12 3.81 -0.10 10.65
N ARG A 13 3.31 -0.55 9.50
CA ARG A 13 4.10 -0.64 8.28
C ARG A 13 3.92 0.64 7.46
N GLU A 14 5.02 1.20 7.01
CA GLU A 14 5.02 2.35 6.11
C GLU A 14 4.86 1.88 4.67
N PHE A 15 5.54 0.79 4.33
CA PHE A 15 5.51 0.22 2.99
C PHE A 15 5.17 -1.26 3.05
N ILE A 16 4.45 -1.71 2.02
CA ILE A 16 4.04 -3.10 1.88
C ILE A 16 4.38 -3.54 0.47
N SER A 17 4.90 -4.76 0.34
CA SER A 17 5.14 -5.34 -0.97
C SER A 17 3.82 -5.75 -1.60
N VAL A 18 3.59 -5.29 -2.83
CA VAL A 18 2.36 -5.56 -3.58
C VAL A 18 2.73 -6.32 -4.85
N ALA A 19 2.18 -7.52 -4.99
CA ALA A 19 2.38 -8.37 -6.15
C ALA A 19 1.13 -8.33 -7.03
N THR A 20 1.35 -8.16 -8.32
CA THR A 20 0.30 -8.15 -9.35
C THR A 20 0.77 -8.93 -10.55
N CYS A 21 -0.10 -9.18 -11.51
CA CYS A 21 0.34 -9.77 -12.78
C CYS A 21 -0.42 -9.15 -13.95
N ASP A 22 0.16 -9.27 -15.14
CA ASP A 22 -0.48 -8.79 -16.36
C ASP A 22 -1.43 -9.86 -16.93
N PHE A 23 -2.03 -9.56 -18.08
CA PHE A 23 -2.98 -10.48 -18.71
C PHE A 23 -2.34 -11.78 -19.21
N LYS A 24 -1.01 -11.81 -19.32
CA LYS A 24 -0.26 -13.02 -19.70
C LYS A 24 0.22 -13.80 -18.47
N GLY A 25 -0.12 -13.34 -17.26
CA GLY A 25 0.30 -13.98 -16.03
C GLY A 25 1.72 -13.64 -15.60
N ARG A 26 2.38 -12.65 -16.21
CA ARG A 26 3.73 -12.25 -15.80
C ARG A 26 3.65 -11.47 -14.49
N PRO A 27 4.41 -11.89 -13.47
CA PRO A 27 4.31 -11.27 -12.17
C PRO A 27 5.12 -9.97 -12.08
N ASN A 28 4.70 -9.12 -11.15
CA ASN A 28 5.43 -7.92 -10.77
C ASN A 28 5.22 -7.71 -9.27
N ALA A 29 6.25 -7.31 -8.58
CA ALA A 29 6.16 -6.98 -7.16
C ALA A 29 6.87 -5.66 -6.92
N ALA A 30 6.24 -4.79 -6.13
CA ALA A 30 6.80 -3.49 -5.82
C ALA A 30 6.31 -3.03 -4.45
N PRO A 31 7.14 -2.29 -3.68
CA PRO A 31 6.68 -1.70 -2.44
C PRO A 31 5.77 -0.52 -2.72
N LYS A 32 4.67 -0.44 -1.98
CA LYS A 32 3.74 0.67 -2.05
C LYS A 32 3.53 1.26 -0.67
N PHE A 33 3.25 2.55 -0.62
CA PHE A 33 3.02 3.25 0.62
C PHE A 33 1.64 2.87 1.20
N LEU A 34 1.62 2.51 2.50
CA LEU A 34 0.37 2.25 3.21
C LEU A 34 -0.18 3.58 3.74
N LEU A 35 -1.34 3.99 3.23
CA LEU A 35 -1.98 5.21 3.70
C LEU A 35 -2.79 4.97 4.97
N LYS A 36 -3.71 4.03 4.92
CA LYS A 36 -4.62 3.77 6.05
C LYS A 36 -5.34 2.44 5.91
N LEU A 37 -5.92 2.01 7.03
CA LEU A 37 -6.91 0.94 7.09
C LEU A 37 -8.23 1.55 7.52
N GLU A 38 -9.28 1.29 6.77
CA GLU A 38 -10.61 1.84 7.07
C GLU A 38 -11.67 0.90 6.51
N ASP A 39 -12.65 0.51 7.33
CA ASP A 39 -13.79 -0.32 6.93
C ASP A 39 -13.40 -1.61 6.20
N ASN A 40 -12.37 -2.30 6.70
CA ASN A 40 -11.81 -3.53 6.11
C ASN A 40 -11.15 -3.31 4.75
N PHE A 41 -10.87 -2.07 4.38
CA PHE A 41 -10.11 -1.73 3.20
C PHE A 41 -8.69 -1.33 3.58
N ILE A 42 -7.75 -1.72 2.73
CA ILE A 42 -6.36 -1.32 2.84
C ILE A 42 -6.12 -0.31 1.73
N TYR A 43 -5.76 0.92 2.11
CA TYR A 43 -5.51 2.00 1.15
C TYR A 43 -4.01 2.12 0.91
N LEU A 44 -3.61 1.86 -0.32
CA LEU A 44 -2.21 1.96 -0.76
C LEU A 44 -2.08 3.08 -1.77
N VAL A 45 -0.92 3.71 -1.79
CA VAL A 45 -0.64 4.83 -2.68
C VAL A 45 0.44 4.46 -3.69
N ASP A 46 0.16 4.78 -4.94
CA ASP A 46 1.10 4.66 -6.03
C ASP A 46 1.37 6.06 -6.57
N TYR A 47 2.57 6.58 -6.32
CA TYR A 47 2.93 7.95 -6.68
C TYR A 47 3.23 8.13 -8.16
N THR A 48 3.57 7.06 -8.84
CA THR A 48 3.94 7.12 -10.26
C THR A 48 3.18 6.08 -11.04
N ILE A 49 2.98 6.35 -12.32
CA ILE A 49 2.45 5.34 -13.23
C ILE A 49 3.50 4.23 -13.29
N SER A 50 3.11 3.04 -12.91
CA SER A 50 4.02 1.92 -12.73
C SER A 50 3.43 0.65 -13.36
N ARG A 51 4.24 -0.41 -13.39
CA ARG A 51 3.78 -1.71 -13.84
C ARG A 51 2.62 -2.21 -12.96
N THR A 52 2.65 -1.93 -11.67
CA THR A 52 1.57 -2.27 -10.74
C THR A 52 0.25 -1.68 -11.21
N TRP A 53 0.24 -0.38 -11.53
CA TRP A 53 -0.97 0.32 -11.96
C TRP A 53 -1.49 -0.24 -13.28
N GLU A 54 -0.59 -0.47 -14.25
CA GLU A 54 -0.95 -1.07 -15.53
C GLU A 54 -1.57 -2.46 -15.36
N ASN A 55 -0.96 -3.29 -14.50
CA ASN A 55 -1.46 -4.63 -14.22
C ASN A 55 -2.84 -4.61 -13.59
N LEU A 56 -3.07 -3.72 -12.63
CA LEU A 56 -4.35 -3.63 -11.93
C LEU A 56 -5.50 -3.17 -12.84
N LYS A 57 -5.20 -2.43 -13.89
CA LYS A 57 -6.22 -2.02 -14.86
C LYS A 57 -6.77 -3.20 -15.66
N VAL A 58 -5.97 -4.21 -15.89
CA VAL A 58 -6.38 -5.40 -16.65
C VAL A 58 -6.66 -6.61 -15.77
N ASN A 59 -6.07 -6.65 -14.59
CA ASN A 59 -6.27 -7.73 -13.63
C ASN A 59 -6.33 -7.13 -12.22
N PRO A 60 -7.53 -6.81 -11.72
CA PRO A 60 -7.68 -6.10 -10.45
C PRO A 60 -7.55 -7.01 -9.23
N GLN A 61 -6.51 -7.82 -9.20
CA GLN A 61 -6.18 -8.72 -8.09
C GLN A 61 -4.76 -8.43 -7.64
N ALA A 62 -4.54 -8.45 -6.33
CA ALA A 62 -3.22 -8.24 -5.77
C ALA A 62 -2.97 -9.14 -4.57
N SER A 63 -1.69 -9.40 -4.33
CA SER A 63 -1.23 -10.08 -3.12
C SER A 63 -0.30 -9.11 -2.39
N LEU A 64 -0.61 -8.86 -1.12
CA LEU A 64 0.20 -8.02 -0.26
C LEU A 64 1.01 -8.92 0.66
N SER A 65 2.28 -8.58 0.87
CA SER A 65 3.11 -9.34 1.81
C SER A 65 3.93 -8.41 2.69
N PHE A 66 4.08 -8.82 3.93
CA PHE A 66 4.87 -8.09 4.91
C PHE A 66 5.34 -9.06 5.99
N ILE A 67 6.38 -8.67 6.70
CA ILE A 67 7.01 -9.53 7.70
C ILE A 67 7.24 -8.74 8.98
N ASP A 68 7.10 -9.42 10.11
CA ASP A 68 7.55 -8.90 11.39
C ASP A 68 9.03 -9.26 11.53
N PRO A 69 9.95 -8.27 11.48
CA PRO A 69 11.37 -8.58 11.56
C PRO A 69 11.82 -9.13 12.92
N ASP A 70 11.06 -8.87 13.98
CA ASP A 70 11.42 -9.33 15.32
C ASP A 70 11.11 -10.81 15.52
N THR A 71 9.96 -11.25 15.02
CA THR A 71 9.51 -12.64 15.17
C THR A 71 9.76 -13.48 13.92
N LEU A 72 10.06 -12.85 12.78
CA LEU A 72 10.18 -13.46 11.47
C LEU A 72 8.89 -14.13 10.98
N VAL A 73 7.74 -13.70 11.52
CA VAL A 73 6.45 -14.17 11.05
C VAL A 73 6.05 -13.33 9.84
N GLY A 74 5.76 -14.00 8.73
CA GLY A 74 5.31 -13.37 7.50
C GLY A 74 3.80 -13.47 7.34
N TYR A 75 3.24 -12.50 6.64
CA TYR A 75 1.81 -12.44 6.34
C TYR A 75 1.61 -12.19 4.86
N GLN A 76 0.55 -12.78 4.33
CA GLN A 76 0.13 -12.55 2.95
C GLN A 76 -1.38 -12.30 2.95
N ILE A 77 -1.78 -11.26 2.22
CA ILE A 77 -3.19 -10.91 2.07
C ILE A 77 -3.49 -10.82 0.58
N ASN A 78 -4.44 -11.62 0.12
CA ASN A 78 -4.89 -11.61 -1.26
C ASN A 78 -6.24 -10.92 -1.36
N GLY A 79 -6.46 -10.13 -2.38
CA GLY A 79 -7.74 -9.47 -2.53
C GLY A 79 -7.92 -8.78 -3.86
N SER A 80 -9.14 -8.30 -4.05
CA SER A 80 -9.52 -7.50 -5.20
C SER A 80 -9.17 -6.04 -4.96
N VAL A 81 -8.81 -5.33 -6.02
CA VAL A 81 -8.36 -3.95 -5.96
C VAL A 81 -9.32 -3.05 -6.71
N LYS A 82 -9.64 -1.91 -6.11
CA LYS A 82 -10.35 -0.83 -6.76
C LYS A 82 -9.38 0.34 -6.92
N ILE A 83 -9.23 0.83 -8.14
CA ILE A 83 -8.39 1.99 -8.41
C ILE A 83 -9.21 3.25 -8.16
N ILE A 84 -8.68 4.16 -7.34
CA ILE A 84 -9.29 5.46 -7.06
C ILE A 84 -8.38 6.52 -7.65
N ASP A 85 -8.79 7.14 -8.76
CA ASP A 85 -8.00 8.12 -9.49
C ASP A 85 -8.74 9.42 -9.79
N LYS A 86 -9.99 9.53 -9.37
CA LYS A 86 -10.80 10.75 -9.58
C LYS A 86 -12.03 10.74 -8.69
N GLY A 87 -12.65 11.91 -8.54
CA GLY A 87 -13.89 12.09 -7.80
C GLY A 87 -13.67 12.55 -6.36
N PRO A 88 -14.77 12.70 -5.57
CA PRO A 88 -14.69 13.22 -4.21
C PRO A 88 -13.83 12.39 -3.27
N GLU A 89 -13.87 11.08 -3.40
CA GLU A 89 -13.04 10.17 -2.60
C GLU A 89 -11.55 10.40 -2.88
N TYR A 90 -11.21 10.55 -4.16
CA TYR A 90 -9.83 10.85 -4.57
C TYR A 90 -9.36 12.19 -4.01
N ASP A 91 -10.20 13.22 -4.08
CA ASP A 91 -9.87 14.54 -3.58
C ASP A 91 -9.61 14.53 -2.07
N LYS A 92 -10.43 13.79 -1.32
CA LYS A 92 -10.27 13.62 0.12
C LYS A 92 -8.94 12.92 0.44
N ILE A 93 -8.62 11.88 -0.32
CA ILE A 93 -7.38 11.13 -0.14
C ILE A 93 -6.16 12.00 -0.43
N LEU A 94 -6.23 12.87 -1.43
CA LEU A 94 -5.14 13.80 -1.73
C LEU A 94 -4.81 14.72 -0.54
N ILE A 95 -5.83 15.18 0.17
CA ILE A 95 -5.64 15.99 1.37
C ILE A 95 -4.93 15.19 2.45
N GLU A 96 -5.38 13.97 2.71
CA GLU A 96 -4.76 13.07 3.69
C GLU A 96 -3.30 12.79 3.34
N LEU A 97 -3.00 12.58 2.07
CA LEU A 97 -1.65 12.33 1.58
C LEU A 97 -0.71 13.51 1.83
N ARG A 98 -1.17 14.72 1.60
CA ARG A 98 -0.34 15.92 1.83
C ARG A 98 0.09 16.01 3.28
N GLU A 99 -0.81 15.72 4.20
CA GLU A 99 -0.50 15.70 5.63
C GLU A 99 0.50 14.62 5.95
N ARG A 100 0.33 13.42 5.39
CA ARG A 100 1.25 12.29 5.60
C ARG A 100 2.63 12.55 5.00
N GLU A 101 2.70 13.16 3.85
CA GLU A 101 3.98 13.51 3.21
C GLU A 101 4.79 14.47 4.07
N ILE A 102 4.14 15.46 4.67
CA ILE A 102 4.78 16.39 5.58
C ILE A 102 5.33 15.65 6.79
N ASP A 103 4.54 14.77 7.40
CA ASP A 103 4.95 13.97 8.55
C ASP A 103 6.14 13.08 8.20
N LEU A 104 6.09 12.39 7.06
CA LEU A 104 7.17 11.51 6.62
C LEU A 104 8.45 12.28 6.34
N SER A 105 8.35 13.46 5.73
CA SER A 105 9.51 14.31 5.46
C SER A 105 10.16 14.76 6.76
N THR A 106 9.36 15.18 7.73
CA THR A 106 9.84 15.58 9.05
C THR A 106 10.54 14.42 9.74
N LYS A 107 9.93 13.24 9.72
CA LYS A 107 10.51 12.03 10.31
C LYS A 107 11.85 11.69 9.69
N ARG A 108 11.96 11.74 8.38
CA ARG A 108 13.21 11.45 7.67
C ARG A 108 14.33 12.41 8.05
N ILE A 109 14.01 13.69 8.19
CA ILE A 109 14.99 14.69 8.62
C ILE A 109 15.49 14.37 10.02
N VAL A 110 14.59 14.08 10.95
CA VAL A 110 14.94 13.77 12.34
C VAL A 110 15.77 12.50 12.45
N GLU A 111 15.43 11.48 11.68
CA GLU A 111 16.12 10.19 11.71
C GLU A 111 17.35 10.13 10.79
N GLY A 112 17.57 11.16 9.98
CA GLY A 112 18.69 11.18 9.03
C GLY A 112 18.50 10.23 7.86
N ILE A 113 17.25 9.92 7.50
CA ILE A 113 16.92 9.02 6.40
C ILE A 113 16.60 9.86 5.16
N TYR A 114 17.31 9.60 4.07
CA TYR A 114 17.13 10.31 2.80
C TYR A 114 16.86 9.33 1.67
N ARG A 115 16.10 9.81 0.72
CA ARG A 115 15.80 9.04 -0.49
C ARG A 115 16.22 9.83 -1.71
#